data_3f5186727e89e7fe88230ba36a7a58d4
#
_entry.id   3f5186727e89e7fe88230ba36a7a58d4
#
_cell.length_a   1.000
_cell.length_b   1.000
_cell.length_c   1.000
_cell.angle_alpha   90.00
_cell.angle_beta   90.00
_cell.angle_gamma   90.00
#
_symmetry.space_group_name_H-M   'P 1'
#
loop_
_entity.id
_entity.type
_entity.pdbx_description
1 polymer ?
#
loop_
_entity_poly.entity_id
_entity_poly.type
_entity_poly.pdbx_seq_one_letter_code
_entity_poly.pdbx_strand_id
1 'polypeptide(L)'
;MYLPNETQRSPENLLNSRIPILLGFYADWCAPCHSISPALAELAHEFEGKISLVKVDVDAKLNSALVEKFEVYSIPTVIFIKNGHQINRITGAKSKDQYRAAVIEMLGQE
;
A
#
# COMPACT_ATOMS: atom_id res chain seq x y z
N MET A 1 -2.75 9.69 3.45
CA MET A 1 -3.95 9.53 4.31
C MET A 1 -4.22 8.07 4.57
N TYR A 2 -4.58 7.75 5.79
CA TYR A 2 -4.95 6.40 6.17
C TYR A 2 -6.44 6.19 6.04
N LEU A 3 -6.82 4.94 5.76
CA LEU A 3 -8.18 4.48 5.94
C LEU A 3 -8.24 3.80 7.30
N PRO A 4 -8.71 4.49 8.34
CA PRO A 4 -8.59 3.98 9.72
C PRO A 4 -9.61 2.92 10.08
N ASN A 5 -10.70 2.84 9.35
CA ASN A 5 -11.80 1.96 9.67
C ASN A 5 -11.54 0.55 9.13
N GLU A 6 -11.61 -0.45 10.00
CA GLU A 6 -11.36 -1.82 9.62
C GLU A 6 -12.28 -2.31 8.51
N THR A 7 -13.52 -1.88 8.50
CA THR A 7 -14.46 -2.30 7.46
C THR A 7 -14.07 -1.78 6.10
N GLN A 8 -13.24 -0.72 6.05
CA GLN A 8 -12.77 -0.16 4.79
C GLN A 8 -11.58 -0.91 4.23
N ARG A 9 -11.08 -1.92 4.95
CA ARG A 9 -9.94 -2.72 4.51
C ARG A 9 -10.35 -3.98 3.76
N SER A 10 -11.64 -4.17 3.50
CA SER A 10 -12.04 -5.28 2.67
C SER A 10 -11.57 -5.01 1.23
N PRO A 11 -11.27 -6.06 0.47
CA PRO A 11 -10.85 -5.87 -0.93
C PRO A 11 -11.82 -5.02 -1.73
N GLU A 12 -13.11 -5.23 -1.53
CA GLU A 12 -14.13 -4.49 -2.28
C GLU A 12 -14.06 -3.00 -2.00
N ASN A 13 -13.97 -2.63 -0.73
CA ASN A 13 -13.93 -1.22 -0.36
C ASN A 13 -12.69 -0.52 -0.88
N LEU A 14 -11.55 -1.20 -0.80
CA LEU A 14 -10.30 -0.62 -1.28
C LEU A 14 -10.31 -0.46 -2.80
N LEU A 15 -10.83 -1.44 -3.52
CA LEU A 15 -10.86 -1.39 -4.97
C LEU A 15 -11.84 -0.35 -5.50
N ASN A 16 -12.78 0.11 -4.66
CA ASN A 16 -13.74 1.14 -5.06
C ASN A 16 -13.29 2.54 -4.69
N SER A 17 -12.06 2.72 -4.23
CA SER A 17 -11.56 4.03 -3.86
C SER A 17 -11.45 4.94 -5.08
N ARG A 18 -11.77 6.21 -4.89
CA ARG A 18 -11.67 7.21 -5.96
C ARG A 18 -10.24 7.61 -6.26
N ILE A 19 -9.39 7.55 -5.26
CA ILE A 19 -8.00 7.93 -5.46
C ILE A 19 -7.14 6.66 -5.38
N PRO A 20 -5.98 6.68 -6.05
CA PRO A 20 -5.07 5.53 -6.01
C PRO A 20 -4.64 5.20 -4.60
N ILE A 21 -4.38 3.93 -4.37
CA ILE A 21 -4.02 3.42 -3.05
C ILE A 21 -2.68 2.72 -3.10
N LEU A 22 -1.86 2.98 -2.07
CA LEU A 22 -0.68 2.19 -1.79
C LEU A 22 -1.02 1.26 -0.63
N LEU A 23 -1.00 -0.05 -0.88
CA LEU A 23 -1.17 -1.03 0.17
C LEU A 23 0.20 -1.47 0.65
N GLY A 24 0.54 -1.11 1.89
CA GLY A 24 1.83 -1.49 2.47
C GLY A 24 1.67 -2.68 3.39
N PHE A 25 2.02 -3.86 2.91
CA PHE A 25 1.95 -5.09 3.70
C PHE A 25 3.19 -5.22 4.58
N TYR A 26 2.97 -5.42 5.88
CA TYR A 26 4.05 -5.42 6.86
C TYR A 26 3.72 -6.35 8.03
N ALA A 27 4.69 -6.53 8.92
CA ALA A 27 4.47 -7.17 10.21
C ALA A 27 5.34 -6.47 11.24
N ASP A 28 4.94 -6.53 12.51
CA ASP A 28 5.68 -5.85 13.57
C ASP A 28 7.11 -6.38 13.73
N TRP A 29 7.32 -7.66 13.45
CA TRP A 29 8.62 -8.30 13.58
C TRP A 29 9.54 -8.07 12.38
N CYS A 30 9.07 -7.41 11.37
CA CYS A 30 9.79 -7.26 10.10
C CYS A 30 10.62 -5.97 10.11
N ALA A 31 11.93 -6.09 10.31
CA ALA A 31 12.80 -4.92 10.35
C ALA A 31 12.83 -4.15 9.02
N PRO A 32 12.92 -4.82 7.84
CA PRO A 32 12.87 -4.07 6.58
C PRO A 32 11.58 -3.29 6.40
N CYS A 33 10.45 -3.81 6.92
CA CYS A 33 9.18 -3.08 6.86
C CYS A 33 9.28 -1.77 7.63
N HIS A 34 9.88 -1.82 8.82
CA HIS A 34 10.03 -0.62 9.63
C HIS A 34 10.95 0.38 8.97
N SER A 35 11.96 -0.08 8.23
CA SER A 35 12.90 0.83 7.61
C SER A 35 12.27 1.66 6.50
N ILE A 36 11.26 1.13 5.81
CA ILE A 36 10.60 1.88 4.73
C ILE A 36 9.37 2.64 5.21
N SER A 37 8.91 2.39 6.43
CA SER A 37 7.68 3.01 6.93
C SER A 37 7.73 4.54 6.91
N PRO A 38 8.82 5.19 7.36
CA PRO A 38 8.88 6.65 7.28
C PRO A 38 8.80 7.16 5.85
N ALA A 39 9.46 6.49 4.91
CA ALA A 39 9.44 6.91 3.50
C ALA A 39 8.03 6.86 2.94
N LEU A 40 7.29 5.80 3.25
CA LEU A 40 5.92 5.69 2.77
C LEU A 40 5.02 6.75 3.38
N ALA A 41 5.22 7.03 4.68
CA ALA A 41 4.45 8.09 5.34
C ALA A 41 4.74 9.45 4.73
N GLU A 42 6.01 9.72 4.42
CA GLU A 42 6.38 10.99 3.80
C GLU A 42 5.77 11.12 2.41
N LEU A 43 5.72 10.03 1.65
CA LEU A 43 5.08 10.06 0.34
C LEU A 43 3.58 10.28 0.43
N ALA A 44 2.94 9.66 1.42
CA ALA A 44 1.51 9.89 1.63
C ALA A 44 1.23 11.36 1.93
N HIS A 45 2.14 12.00 2.68
CA HIS A 45 2.01 13.42 2.99
C HIS A 45 2.28 14.29 1.75
N GLU A 46 3.34 13.96 1.01
CA GLU A 46 3.70 14.71 -0.20
C GLU A 46 2.58 14.70 -1.24
N PHE A 47 1.90 13.57 -1.38
CA PHE A 47 0.85 13.40 -2.37
C PHE A 47 -0.54 13.38 -1.73
N GLU A 48 -0.69 14.09 -0.62
CA GLU A 48 -1.96 14.15 0.10
C GLU A 48 -3.09 14.57 -0.83
N GLY A 49 -4.20 13.85 -0.75
CA GLY A 49 -5.33 14.08 -1.64
C GLY A 49 -5.23 13.36 -2.98
N LYS A 50 -4.03 12.91 -3.35
CA LYS A 50 -3.82 12.22 -4.62
C LYS A 50 -3.61 10.72 -4.47
N ILE A 51 -3.13 10.29 -3.32
CA ILE A 51 -3.00 8.86 -2.98
C ILE A 51 -3.44 8.65 -1.55
N SER A 52 -3.79 7.42 -1.24
CA SER A 52 -4.05 6.98 0.13
C SER A 52 -3.08 5.87 0.47
N LEU A 53 -2.49 5.94 1.65
CA LEU A 53 -1.64 4.87 2.16
C LEU A 53 -2.46 4.03 3.14
N VAL A 54 -2.54 2.74 2.87
CA VAL A 54 -3.21 1.79 3.75
C VAL A 54 -2.18 0.77 4.19
N LYS A 55 -1.93 0.70 5.49
CA LYS A 55 -0.97 -0.26 6.04
C LYS A 55 -1.72 -1.52 6.43
N VAL A 56 -1.22 -2.66 6.00
CA VAL A 56 -1.88 -3.94 6.19
C VAL A 56 -0.95 -4.86 6.97
N ASP A 57 -1.30 -5.13 8.22
CA ASP A 57 -0.56 -6.06 9.08
C ASP A 57 -0.92 -7.47 8.65
N VAL A 58 0.05 -8.22 8.10
CA VAL A 58 -0.23 -9.55 7.58
C VAL A 58 -0.55 -10.57 8.70
N ASP A 59 -0.18 -10.25 9.93
CA ASP A 59 -0.46 -11.14 11.06
C ASP A 59 -1.84 -10.91 11.66
N ALA A 60 -2.52 -9.83 11.29
CA ALA A 60 -3.85 -9.56 11.79
C ALA A 60 -4.88 -10.35 11.00
N LYS A 61 -5.70 -11.12 11.70
CA LYS A 61 -6.70 -11.97 11.06
C LYS A 61 -7.65 -11.20 10.15
N LEU A 62 -7.99 -9.99 10.54
CA LEU A 62 -8.93 -9.19 9.76
C LEU A 62 -8.40 -8.87 8.36
N ASN A 63 -7.09 -8.98 8.17
CA ASN A 63 -6.47 -8.66 6.89
C ASN A 63 -6.21 -9.90 6.03
N SER A 64 -6.65 -11.10 6.47
CA SER A 64 -6.34 -12.32 5.73
C SER A 64 -6.92 -12.32 4.32
N ALA A 65 -8.09 -11.70 4.14
CA ALA A 65 -8.70 -11.63 2.82
C ALA A 65 -7.85 -10.79 1.86
N LEU A 66 -7.25 -9.71 2.36
CA LEU A 66 -6.37 -8.87 1.54
C LEU A 66 -5.08 -9.59 1.19
N VAL A 67 -4.49 -10.28 2.17
CA VAL A 67 -3.26 -11.03 1.93
C VAL A 67 -3.50 -12.11 0.86
N GLU A 68 -4.61 -12.79 0.94
CA GLU A 68 -4.94 -13.83 -0.02
C GLU A 68 -5.28 -13.24 -1.39
N LYS A 69 -6.10 -12.22 -1.40
CA LYS A 69 -6.53 -11.57 -2.64
C LYS A 69 -5.34 -11.11 -3.48
N PHE A 70 -4.36 -10.50 -2.83
CA PHE A 70 -3.21 -9.94 -3.54
C PHE A 70 -2.01 -10.87 -3.55
N GLU A 71 -2.17 -12.11 -3.04
CA GLU A 71 -1.14 -13.13 -3.09
C GLU A 71 0.20 -12.60 -2.54
N VAL A 72 0.16 -12.10 -1.32
CA VAL A 72 1.34 -11.55 -0.67
C VAL A 72 2.05 -12.68 0.08
N TYR A 73 3.24 -13.06 -0.38
CA TYR A 73 4.00 -14.16 0.19
C TYR A 73 5.28 -13.71 0.89
N SER A 74 5.62 -12.45 0.74
CA SER A 74 6.80 -11.90 1.42
C SER A 74 6.53 -10.45 1.77
N ILE A 75 7.25 -9.93 2.75
CA ILE A 75 7.11 -8.55 3.21
C ILE A 75 8.49 -7.91 3.35
N PRO A 76 8.58 -6.59 3.20
CA PRO A 76 7.49 -5.69 2.82
C PRO A 76 7.09 -5.86 1.36
N THR A 77 5.81 -5.66 1.09
CA THR A 77 5.31 -5.58 -0.28
C THR A 77 4.40 -4.38 -0.34
N VAL A 78 4.63 -3.52 -1.33
CA VAL A 78 3.78 -2.35 -1.57
C VAL A 78 3.06 -2.56 -2.89
N ILE A 79 1.75 -2.53 -2.84
CA ILE A 79 0.92 -2.74 -4.03
C ILE A 79 0.25 -1.42 -4.38
N PHE A 80 0.31 -1.06 -5.66
CA PHE A 80 -0.21 0.20 -6.17
C PHE A 80 -1.50 -0.09 -6.91
N ILE A 81 -2.60 0.49 -6.44
CA ILE A 81 -3.93 0.25 -6.99
C ILE A 81 -4.50 1.54 -7.55
N LYS A 82 -5.02 1.49 -8.77
CA LYS A 82 -5.66 2.63 -9.41
C LYS A 82 -6.88 2.13 -10.17
N ASN A 83 -8.00 2.82 -9.98
CA ASN A 83 -9.25 2.48 -10.66
C ASN A 83 -9.66 1.02 -10.43
N GLY A 84 -9.43 0.52 -9.23
CA GLY A 84 -9.82 -0.83 -8.86
C GLY A 84 -8.88 -1.92 -9.33
N HIS A 85 -7.75 -1.57 -9.91
CA HIS A 85 -6.81 -2.56 -10.44
C HIS A 85 -5.43 -2.38 -9.87
N GLN A 86 -4.76 -3.50 -9.61
CA GLN A 86 -3.35 -3.47 -9.27
C GLN A 86 -2.56 -3.12 -10.53
N ILE A 87 -1.81 -2.01 -10.46
CA ILE A 87 -1.02 -1.58 -11.62
C ILE A 87 0.48 -1.75 -11.40
N ASN A 88 0.90 -1.96 -10.15
CA ASN A 88 2.31 -2.15 -9.84
C ASN A 88 2.46 -2.85 -8.50
N ARG A 89 3.61 -3.47 -8.28
CA ARG A 89 3.93 -4.16 -7.04
C ARG A 89 5.44 -4.08 -6.84
N ILE A 90 5.85 -3.66 -5.64
CA ILE A 90 7.27 -3.63 -5.27
C ILE A 90 7.44 -4.54 -4.07
N THR A 91 8.22 -5.58 -4.23
CA THR A 91 8.50 -6.55 -3.17
C THR A 91 9.91 -6.30 -2.65
N GLY A 92 10.05 -6.29 -1.32
CA GLY A 92 11.31 -5.99 -0.66
C GLY A 92 11.47 -4.52 -0.38
N ALA A 93 12.41 -4.19 0.51
CA ALA A 93 12.64 -2.80 0.90
C ALA A 93 13.44 -2.08 -0.19
N LYS A 94 12.92 -0.94 -0.61
CA LYS A 94 13.56 -0.11 -1.63
C LYS A 94 13.77 1.29 -1.10
N SER A 95 14.40 2.14 -1.90
CA SER A 95 14.61 3.53 -1.50
C SER A 95 13.33 4.34 -1.64
N LYS A 96 13.26 5.46 -0.94
CA LYS A 96 12.14 6.39 -1.07
C LYS A 96 11.98 6.83 -2.52
N ASP A 97 13.10 7.08 -3.21
CA ASP A 97 13.06 7.54 -4.60
C ASP A 97 12.40 6.50 -5.51
N GLN A 98 12.61 5.22 -5.24
CA GLN A 98 12.00 4.17 -6.05
C GLN A 98 10.49 4.13 -5.85
N TYR A 99 10.04 4.27 -4.59
CA TYR A 99 8.60 4.32 -4.33
C TYR A 99 7.99 5.59 -4.91
N ARG A 100 8.70 6.71 -4.80
CA ARG A 100 8.21 7.98 -5.33
C ARG A 100 8.04 7.91 -6.85
N ALA A 101 9.01 7.33 -7.53
CA ALA A 101 8.93 7.17 -8.98
C ALA A 101 7.72 6.33 -9.37
N ALA A 102 7.44 5.27 -8.61
CA ALA A 102 6.27 4.43 -8.89
C ALA A 102 4.96 5.19 -8.66
N VAL A 103 4.91 6.05 -7.64
CA VAL A 103 3.74 6.90 -7.39
C VAL A 103 3.52 7.85 -8.57
N ILE A 104 4.59 8.52 -9.01
CA ILE A 104 4.50 9.47 -10.11
C ILE A 104 4.03 8.78 -11.38
N GLU A 105 4.58 7.60 -11.66
CA GLU A 105 4.17 6.83 -12.82
C GLU A 105 2.69 6.46 -12.74
N MET A 106 2.25 6.02 -11.56
CA MET A 106 0.85 5.67 -11.37
C MET A 106 -0.07 6.85 -11.62
N LEU A 107 0.30 8.02 -11.10
CA LEU A 107 -0.54 9.21 -11.25
C LEU A 107 -0.55 9.74 -12.68
N GLY A 108 0.46 9.41 -13.48
CA GLY A 108 0.51 9.81 -14.87
C GLY A 108 -0.23 8.89 -15.83
N GLN A 109 -0.68 7.72 -15.37
CA GLN A 109 -1.43 6.79 -16.20
C GLN A 109 -2.91 7.17 -16.26
N GLU A 110 -3.54 6.89 -17.39
CA GLU A 110 -4.96 7.15 -17.56
C GLU A 110 -5.81 5.91 -17.50
#